data_de55a8eb44854125ad410f8c2fa2b2f7
#
_entry.id   de55a8eb44854125ad410f8c2fa2b2f7
#
_cell.length_a   1.000
_cell.length_b   1.000
_cell.length_c   1.000
_cell.angle_alpha   90.00
_cell.angle_beta   90.00
_cell.angle_gamma   90.00
#
_symmetry.space_group_name_H-M   'P 1'
#
loop_
_entity.id
_entity.type
_entity.pdbx_description
1 polymer ?
#
loop_
_entity_poly.entity_id
_entity_poly.type
_entity_poly.pdbx_seq_one_letter_code
_entity_poly.pdbx_strand_id
1 'polypeptide(L)'
;MKKVLLSAAISATLGLSALPSQAADSVDLRMSWWGGNGRHQVTLKAIEEFHKQHPDINVKSEYTGWDGHLSRLTTQIAGGTEPDVMQTNWNWLPIFSKNGDGFYDLNQLKDVIDLSQFDPKELKSTTVNGKLNGIPISVTARVFYFNDETWKKAGVEYPKTWDELKAAGKTFESKLGKQYYPVVLEHQDTLALLNSYMIQKYNIPAVDEKTKKFAYSKEQWVEFFQTYKDLVDNHVMPDTKYYASFGKSNMYEMKPWIEGEWGGTYMWNSTITKYSDNLKPPAKLALGSYPMLPGATDAGLFFKPAQMLSIGKSTKHPKEAAQLINFLLNSKEGAETLGLERGVPLSKAAVETLTANGTIKEEDPSVSGLRLAQSLPAKLTVSPYFDDPQVVAQFGTSLQYIDYGQKTVEETAADFQRQAERILKRAMR
;
A
#
# COMPACT_ATOMS: atom_id res chain seq x y z
N MET A 1 16.79 101.45 14.37
CA MET A 1 15.37 101.25 14.37
C MET A 1 14.96 100.60 13.03
N LYS A 2 15.04 99.29 12.85
CA LYS A 2 14.49 98.59 11.69
C LYS A 2 13.95 97.26 12.22
N LYS A 3 12.63 97.08 12.07
CA LYS A 3 11.89 95.84 12.41
C LYS A 3 12.17 94.81 11.28
N VAL A 4 12.58 93.62 11.65
CA VAL A 4 12.66 92.47 10.78
C VAL A 4 11.54 91.55 11.13
N LEU A 5 10.60 91.32 10.22
CA LEU A 5 9.55 90.35 10.28
C LEU A 5 10.10 88.96 9.90
N LEU A 6 9.96 87.99 10.76
CA LEU A 6 10.32 86.61 10.48
C LEU A 6 9.03 85.87 10.13
N SER A 7 8.93 85.44 8.86
CA SER A 7 7.85 84.57 8.36
C SER A 7 8.19 83.12 8.69
N ALA A 8 7.35 82.46 9.49
CA ALA A 8 7.46 81.04 9.78
C ALA A 8 6.72 80.22 8.71
N ALA A 9 7.44 79.42 7.92
CA ALA A 9 6.90 78.45 7.00
C ALA A 9 6.62 77.16 7.77
N ILE A 10 5.37 76.74 7.86
CA ILE A 10 4.95 75.46 8.41
C ILE A 10 5.03 74.41 7.31
N SER A 11 6.03 73.54 7.38
CA SER A 11 6.14 72.34 6.53
C SER A 11 5.31 71.21 7.17
N ALA A 12 4.17 70.87 6.54
CA ALA A 12 3.37 69.69 6.92
C ALA A 12 4.07 68.45 6.33
N THR A 13 4.75 67.71 7.16
CA THR A 13 5.23 66.33 6.87
C THR A 13 4.08 65.38 6.99
N LEU A 14 3.57 64.86 5.85
CA LEU A 14 2.69 63.70 5.76
C LEU A 14 3.52 62.46 6.21
N GLY A 15 3.34 62.05 7.46
CA GLY A 15 3.82 60.76 7.94
C GLY A 15 3.00 59.66 7.32
N LEU A 16 3.54 58.95 6.30
CA LEU A 16 3.04 57.62 5.93
C LEU A 16 3.32 56.68 7.11
N SER A 17 2.32 56.42 7.91
CA SER A 17 2.32 55.32 8.88
C SER A 17 2.28 54.00 8.05
N ALA A 18 3.43 53.39 7.86
CA ALA A 18 3.49 52.00 7.43
C ALA A 18 2.80 51.15 8.53
N LEU A 19 1.64 50.64 8.20
CA LEU A 19 0.99 49.60 9.02
C LEU A 19 2.00 48.44 9.10
N PRO A 20 2.29 47.92 10.31
CA PRO A 20 3.06 46.69 10.37
C PRO A 20 2.29 45.61 9.63
N SER A 21 2.87 45.08 8.57
CA SER A 21 2.42 43.83 8.00
C SER A 21 2.53 42.81 9.13
N GLN A 22 1.39 42.41 9.66
CA GLN A 22 1.31 41.29 10.59
C GLN A 22 1.75 40.09 9.78
N ALA A 23 3.01 39.67 9.93
CA ALA A 23 3.45 38.39 9.44
C ALA A 23 2.51 37.36 10.05
N ALA A 24 1.71 36.70 9.24
CA ALA A 24 0.89 35.60 9.72
C ALA A 24 1.83 34.63 10.42
N ASP A 25 1.51 34.21 11.65
CA ASP A 25 2.30 33.23 12.39
C ASP A 25 2.44 31.99 11.51
N SER A 26 3.69 31.64 11.14
CA SER A 26 3.95 30.46 10.31
C SER A 26 3.56 29.19 11.07
N VAL A 27 2.90 28.28 10.39
CA VAL A 27 2.48 26.98 10.94
C VAL A 27 3.49 25.92 10.54
N ASP A 28 4.02 25.20 11.52
CA ASP A 28 4.90 24.04 11.30
C ASP A 28 4.08 22.75 11.37
N LEU A 29 4.02 22.01 10.27
CA LEU A 29 3.45 20.67 10.17
C LEU A 29 4.55 19.63 10.08
N ARG A 30 4.27 18.43 10.56
CA ARG A 30 5.09 17.23 10.34
C ARG A 30 4.32 16.26 9.47
N MET A 31 4.95 15.77 8.40
CA MET A 31 4.37 14.73 7.54
C MET A 31 5.24 13.48 7.53
N SER A 32 4.62 12.32 7.75
CA SER A 32 5.31 11.01 7.75
C SER A 32 4.79 10.09 6.66
N TRP A 33 5.73 9.40 5.96
CA TRP A 33 5.39 8.37 4.96
C TRP A 33 6.49 7.32 4.80
N TRP A 34 6.11 6.18 4.18
CA TRP A 34 7.08 5.17 3.74
C TRP A 34 7.13 5.07 2.22
N GLY A 35 8.24 4.56 1.69
CA GLY A 35 8.40 4.30 0.27
C GLY A 35 9.82 3.97 -0.13
N GLY A 36 10.03 3.77 -1.42
CA GLY A 36 11.34 3.78 -2.05
C GLY A 36 11.81 5.19 -2.37
N ASN A 37 13.01 5.32 -2.91
CA ASN A 37 13.62 6.62 -3.21
C ASN A 37 12.76 7.48 -4.17
N GLY A 38 12.18 6.89 -5.23
CA GLY A 38 11.29 7.60 -6.15
C GLY A 38 10.13 8.28 -5.41
N ARG A 39 9.43 7.55 -4.53
CA ARG A 39 8.34 8.11 -3.72
C ARG A 39 8.82 9.24 -2.81
N HIS A 40 10.01 9.10 -2.22
CA HIS A 40 10.56 10.17 -1.37
C HIS A 40 10.77 11.44 -2.17
N GLN A 41 11.41 11.35 -3.34
CA GLN A 41 11.71 12.51 -4.19
C GLN A 41 10.44 13.22 -4.67
N VAL A 42 9.46 12.49 -5.21
CA VAL A 42 8.22 13.13 -5.69
C VAL A 42 7.39 13.71 -4.54
N THR A 43 7.42 13.11 -3.34
CA THR A 43 6.70 13.65 -2.20
C THR A 43 7.34 14.93 -1.69
N LEU A 44 8.67 14.98 -1.60
CA LEU A 44 9.41 16.19 -1.25
C LEU A 44 9.13 17.31 -2.24
N LYS A 45 9.17 17.04 -3.55
CA LYS A 45 8.82 18.00 -4.59
C LYS A 45 7.37 18.49 -4.47
N ALA A 46 6.42 17.61 -4.18
CA ALA A 46 5.02 18.01 -3.99
C ALA A 46 4.84 18.93 -2.76
N ILE A 47 5.62 18.72 -1.69
CA ILE A 47 5.64 19.60 -0.53
C ILE A 47 6.24 20.97 -0.89
N GLU A 48 7.28 21.02 -1.73
CA GLU A 48 7.83 22.28 -2.23
C GLU A 48 6.80 23.05 -3.07
N GLU A 49 6.05 22.37 -3.95
CA GLU A 49 4.97 22.99 -4.73
C GLU A 49 3.83 23.49 -3.83
N PHE A 50 3.48 22.73 -2.78
CA PHE A 50 2.51 23.15 -1.76
C PHE A 50 2.95 24.44 -1.06
N HIS A 51 4.22 24.52 -0.65
CA HIS A 51 4.77 25.69 0.04
C HIS A 51 4.75 26.97 -0.83
N LYS A 52 4.86 26.86 -2.16
CA LYS A 52 4.72 28.01 -3.07
C LYS A 52 3.33 28.64 -3.01
N GLN A 53 2.28 27.82 -2.78
CA GLN A 53 0.89 28.27 -2.68
C GLN A 53 0.49 28.62 -1.24
N HIS A 54 1.18 28.06 -0.24
CA HIS A 54 0.96 28.23 1.19
C HIS A 54 2.27 28.57 1.89
N PRO A 55 2.85 29.78 1.67
CA PRO A 55 4.16 30.15 2.21
C PRO A 55 4.19 30.32 3.74
N ASP A 56 3.02 30.40 4.36
CA ASP A 56 2.78 30.43 5.79
C ASP A 56 2.77 29.05 6.45
N ILE A 57 2.75 27.95 5.66
CA ILE A 57 2.75 26.57 6.16
C ILE A 57 4.07 25.89 5.80
N ASN A 58 4.86 25.56 6.81
CA ASN A 58 6.09 24.81 6.66
C ASN A 58 5.85 23.33 6.94
N VAL A 59 6.33 22.40 6.09
CA VAL A 59 6.13 20.96 6.26
C VAL A 59 7.46 20.25 6.48
N LYS A 60 7.65 19.76 7.69
CA LYS A 60 8.80 18.92 8.06
C LYS A 60 8.55 17.47 7.66
N SER A 61 9.39 16.96 6.79
CA SER A 61 9.28 15.62 6.20
C SER A 61 9.95 14.55 7.07
N GLU A 62 9.24 13.45 7.33
CA GLU A 62 9.71 12.28 8.06
C GLU A 62 9.42 11.02 7.24
N TYR A 63 10.43 10.37 6.67
CA TYR A 63 10.20 9.21 5.82
C TYR A 63 11.18 8.06 6.10
N THR A 64 10.71 6.86 5.80
CA THR A 64 11.46 5.60 5.97
C THR A 64 11.14 4.65 4.82
N GLY A 65 11.83 3.52 4.74
CA GLY A 65 11.33 2.34 4.03
C GLY A 65 10.07 1.77 4.67
N TRP A 66 9.56 0.68 4.14
CA TRP A 66 8.42 -0.04 4.72
C TRP A 66 8.76 -0.61 6.10
N ASP A 67 9.93 -1.24 6.20
CA ASP A 67 10.37 -1.87 7.44
C ASP A 67 10.57 -0.83 8.55
N GLY A 68 9.99 -1.10 9.70
CA GLY A 68 10.06 -0.23 10.88
C GLY A 68 9.09 0.94 10.88
N HIS A 69 8.41 1.27 9.76
CA HIS A 69 7.49 2.41 9.74
C HIS A 69 6.30 2.23 10.70
N LEU A 70 5.68 1.05 10.69
CA LEU A 70 4.59 0.72 11.63
C LEU A 70 5.05 0.85 13.09
N SER A 71 6.22 0.31 13.42
CA SER A 71 6.79 0.36 14.79
C SER A 71 7.06 1.80 15.23
N ARG A 72 7.59 2.63 14.32
CA ARG A 72 7.81 4.06 14.56
C ARG A 72 6.50 4.80 14.85
N LEU A 73 5.49 4.63 13.97
CA LEU A 73 4.18 5.27 14.18
C LEU A 73 3.51 4.77 15.46
N THR A 74 3.62 3.49 15.78
CA THR A 74 3.08 2.93 17.03
C THR A 74 3.66 3.64 18.25
N THR A 75 4.98 3.86 18.25
CA THR A 75 5.65 4.58 19.35
C THR A 75 5.21 6.04 19.41
N GLN A 76 5.14 6.72 18.27
CA GLN A 76 4.74 8.13 18.20
C GLN A 76 3.28 8.34 18.65
N ILE A 77 2.34 7.51 18.16
CA ILE A 77 0.92 7.57 18.53
C ILE A 77 0.73 7.27 20.02
N ALA A 78 1.41 6.24 20.54
CA ALA A 78 1.34 5.91 21.97
C ALA A 78 1.91 7.01 22.86
N GLY A 79 2.88 7.78 22.37
CA GLY A 79 3.48 8.92 23.07
C GLY A 79 2.77 10.27 22.85
N GLY A 80 1.72 10.32 22.01
CA GLY A 80 1.05 11.58 21.64
C GLY A 80 1.96 12.55 20.87
N THR A 81 2.91 12.01 20.12
CA THR A 81 3.92 12.73 19.33
C THR A 81 3.88 12.37 17.85
N GLU A 82 2.75 11.83 17.41
CA GLU A 82 2.52 11.49 16.01
C GLU A 82 2.60 12.74 15.11
N PRO A 83 3.01 12.58 13.82
CA PRO A 83 2.98 13.65 12.84
C PRO A 83 1.56 14.17 12.58
N ASP A 84 1.47 15.44 12.13
CA ASP A 84 0.19 16.07 11.78
C ASP A 84 -0.48 15.38 10.60
N VAL A 85 0.31 15.00 9.57
CA VAL A 85 -0.14 14.20 8.43
C VAL A 85 0.65 12.90 8.37
N MET A 86 -0.05 11.79 8.23
CA MET A 86 0.58 10.46 8.17
C MET A 86 0.06 9.66 6.98
N GLN A 87 0.97 9.09 6.21
CA GLN A 87 0.62 7.98 5.36
C GLN A 87 0.40 6.75 6.25
N THR A 88 -0.79 6.16 6.19
CA THR A 88 -1.17 4.99 6.98
C THR A 88 -1.67 3.87 6.09
N ASN A 89 -1.67 2.64 6.60
CA ASN A 89 -2.20 1.51 5.87
C ASN A 89 -3.59 1.15 6.40
N TRP A 90 -4.47 0.72 5.53
CA TRP A 90 -5.83 0.32 5.86
C TRP A 90 -5.92 -0.75 6.97
N ASN A 91 -5.05 -1.76 6.93
CA ASN A 91 -5.03 -2.83 7.95
C ASN A 91 -4.46 -2.36 9.31
N TRP A 92 -4.02 -1.12 9.43
CA TRP A 92 -3.63 -0.52 10.70
C TRP A 92 -4.78 0.18 11.43
N LEU A 93 -5.94 0.35 10.78
CA LEU A 93 -7.12 0.91 11.43
C LEU A 93 -7.55 0.13 12.68
N PRO A 94 -7.59 -1.21 12.67
CA PRO A 94 -7.85 -1.99 13.88
C PRO A 94 -6.81 -1.80 14.98
N ILE A 95 -5.59 -1.42 14.64
CA ILE A 95 -4.50 -1.19 15.60
C ILE A 95 -4.63 0.18 16.24
N PHE A 96 -4.76 1.22 15.43
CA PHE A 96 -4.66 2.61 15.89
C PHE A 96 -6.02 3.26 16.16
N SER A 97 -7.07 2.84 15.51
CA SER A 97 -8.38 3.51 15.56
C SER A 97 -9.55 2.52 15.60
N LYS A 98 -9.47 1.56 16.49
CA LYS A 98 -10.47 0.50 16.65
C LYS A 98 -11.91 1.03 16.82
N ASN A 99 -12.07 2.14 17.56
CA ASN A 99 -13.35 2.79 17.79
C ASN A 99 -13.57 4.04 16.90
N GLY A 100 -12.70 4.25 15.90
CA GLY A 100 -12.76 5.40 15.01
C GLY A 100 -12.21 6.70 15.60
N ASP A 101 -11.55 6.65 16.74
CA ASP A 101 -11.07 7.84 17.46
C ASP A 101 -9.53 7.91 17.62
N GLY A 102 -8.81 7.09 16.86
CA GLY A 102 -7.34 7.09 16.84
C GLY A 102 -6.73 8.17 15.96
N PHE A 103 -7.50 8.71 15.01
CA PHE A 103 -7.12 9.81 14.13
C PHE A 103 -8.13 10.95 14.23
N TYR A 104 -7.78 12.11 13.68
CA TYR A 104 -8.73 13.21 13.53
C TYR A 104 -9.84 12.81 12.56
N ASP A 105 -11.09 13.11 12.89
CA ASP A 105 -12.24 12.81 12.01
C ASP A 105 -12.31 13.79 10.85
N LEU A 106 -11.95 13.33 9.64
CA LEU A 106 -11.88 14.15 8.44
C LEU A 106 -13.26 14.62 7.94
N ASN A 107 -14.38 14.05 8.43
CA ASN A 107 -15.71 14.60 8.17
C ASN A 107 -15.87 16.03 8.71
N GLN A 108 -15.06 16.42 9.71
CA GLN A 108 -15.08 17.78 10.27
C GLN A 108 -14.30 18.79 9.42
N LEU A 109 -13.60 18.35 8.38
CA LEU A 109 -12.72 19.15 7.53
C LEU A 109 -13.16 19.17 6.06
N LYS A 110 -14.42 18.77 5.78
CA LYS A 110 -15.00 18.76 4.43
C LYS A 110 -15.09 20.14 3.76
N ASP A 111 -14.98 21.21 4.54
CA ASP A 111 -14.91 22.57 4.01
C ASP A 111 -13.50 22.92 3.48
N VAL A 112 -12.50 22.08 3.79
CA VAL A 112 -11.11 22.24 3.37
C VAL A 112 -10.69 21.14 2.40
N ILE A 113 -11.11 19.88 2.65
CA ILE A 113 -10.86 18.74 1.77
C ILE A 113 -12.09 18.51 0.91
N ASP A 114 -11.93 18.60 -0.42
CA ASP A 114 -13.01 18.27 -1.35
C ASP A 114 -13.24 16.75 -1.42
N LEU A 115 -14.08 16.24 -0.53
CA LEU A 115 -14.45 14.82 -0.47
C LEU A 115 -15.31 14.37 -1.66
N SER A 116 -15.87 15.29 -2.46
CA SER A 116 -16.67 14.96 -3.65
C SER A 116 -15.84 14.34 -4.78
N GLN A 117 -14.51 14.49 -4.69
CA GLN A 117 -13.55 13.87 -5.61
C GLN A 117 -13.46 12.35 -5.45
N PHE A 118 -13.97 11.79 -4.36
CA PHE A 118 -13.86 10.37 -4.04
C PHE A 118 -15.23 9.68 -4.08
N ASP A 119 -15.24 8.42 -4.52
CA ASP A 119 -16.46 7.61 -4.41
C ASP A 119 -16.80 7.38 -2.92
N PRO A 120 -18.06 7.58 -2.49
CA PRO A 120 -18.48 7.32 -1.11
C PRO A 120 -18.16 5.89 -0.63
N LYS A 121 -18.15 4.91 -1.54
CA LYS A 121 -17.77 3.52 -1.24
C LYS A 121 -16.31 3.41 -0.79
N GLU A 122 -15.43 4.17 -1.44
CA GLU A 122 -13.99 4.18 -1.09
C GLU A 122 -13.76 4.86 0.26
N LEU A 123 -14.41 6.00 0.51
CA LEU A 123 -14.34 6.67 1.81
C LEU A 123 -14.91 5.80 2.95
N LYS A 124 -15.95 5.00 2.66
CA LYS A 124 -16.51 4.06 3.64
C LYS A 124 -15.49 3.03 4.10
N SER A 125 -14.57 2.62 3.24
CA SER A 125 -13.54 1.62 3.56
C SER A 125 -12.55 2.08 4.65
N THR A 126 -12.40 3.40 4.82
CA THR A 126 -11.54 4.03 5.84
C THR A 126 -12.34 4.73 6.95
N THR A 127 -13.67 4.51 6.98
CA THR A 127 -14.57 5.02 8.01
C THR A 127 -14.79 3.96 9.08
N VAL A 128 -14.51 4.32 10.33
CA VAL A 128 -14.73 3.46 11.50
C VAL A 128 -15.73 4.15 12.42
N ASN A 129 -16.83 3.48 12.76
CA ASN A 129 -17.90 4.01 13.62
C ASN A 129 -18.38 5.42 13.20
N GLY A 130 -18.52 5.64 11.88
CA GLY A 130 -19.00 6.92 11.32
C GLY A 130 -17.94 8.01 11.23
N LYS A 131 -16.71 7.80 11.71
CA LYS A 131 -15.60 8.75 11.63
C LYS A 131 -14.66 8.40 10.48
N LEU A 132 -14.38 9.35 9.61
CA LEU A 132 -13.46 9.19 8.48
C LEU A 132 -12.02 9.35 8.96
N ASN A 133 -11.30 8.23 9.06
CA ASN A 133 -9.97 8.15 9.67
C ASN A 133 -8.81 8.43 8.70
N GLY A 134 -9.10 8.53 7.42
CA GLY A 134 -8.11 8.85 6.38
C GLY A 134 -8.75 8.88 4.99
N ILE A 135 -8.14 9.61 4.08
CA ILE A 135 -8.52 9.61 2.67
C ILE A 135 -7.71 8.54 1.94
N PRO A 136 -8.34 7.53 1.34
CA PRO A 136 -7.62 6.54 0.56
C PRO A 136 -7.02 7.19 -0.69
N ILE A 137 -5.71 6.96 -0.91
CA ILE A 137 -4.97 7.55 -2.04
C ILE A 137 -5.30 6.80 -3.32
N SER A 138 -5.27 5.47 -3.25
CA SER A 138 -5.53 4.54 -4.35
C SER A 138 -6.13 3.26 -3.80
N VAL A 139 -6.71 2.46 -4.68
CA VAL A 139 -7.00 1.06 -4.39
C VAL A 139 -5.92 0.19 -5.01
N THR A 140 -5.75 -0.98 -4.44
CA THR A 140 -4.76 -1.93 -4.91
C THR A 140 -5.28 -3.34 -4.86
N ALA A 141 -4.83 -4.14 -5.81
CA ALA A 141 -5.08 -5.57 -5.86
C ALA A 141 -3.78 -6.31 -6.09
N ARG A 142 -3.73 -7.55 -5.62
CA ARG A 142 -2.64 -8.46 -5.98
C ARG A 142 -3.00 -9.18 -7.26
N VAL A 143 -2.09 -9.07 -8.23
CA VAL A 143 -2.18 -9.78 -9.52
C VAL A 143 -0.81 -10.34 -9.88
N PHE A 144 -0.79 -11.24 -10.86
CA PHE A 144 0.47 -11.84 -11.30
C PHE A 144 1.16 -10.96 -12.32
N TYR A 145 2.45 -10.75 -12.11
CA TYR A 145 3.35 -10.12 -13.05
C TYR A 145 4.49 -11.07 -13.37
N PHE A 146 4.78 -11.25 -14.66
CA PHE A 146 5.79 -12.16 -15.13
C PHE A 146 6.89 -11.43 -15.89
N ASN A 147 8.13 -11.88 -15.70
CA ASN A 147 9.26 -11.49 -16.52
C ASN A 147 9.13 -12.15 -17.90
N ASP A 148 8.78 -11.36 -18.91
CA ASP A 148 8.47 -11.83 -20.25
C ASP A 148 9.63 -12.61 -20.90
N GLU A 149 10.87 -12.16 -20.72
CA GLU A 149 12.05 -12.84 -21.26
C GLU A 149 12.28 -14.21 -20.59
N THR A 150 12.05 -14.34 -19.29
CA THR A 150 12.24 -15.61 -18.59
C THR A 150 11.18 -16.63 -18.97
N TRP A 151 9.92 -16.22 -19.06
CA TRP A 151 8.83 -17.09 -19.50
C TRP A 151 9.01 -17.53 -20.97
N LYS A 152 9.45 -16.62 -21.83
CA LYS A 152 9.79 -16.90 -23.22
C LYS A 152 10.94 -17.91 -23.34
N LYS A 153 11.99 -17.77 -22.52
CA LYS A 153 13.09 -18.77 -22.45
C LYS A 153 12.61 -20.13 -21.99
N ALA A 154 11.69 -20.18 -21.04
CA ALA A 154 11.06 -21.43 -20.60
C ALA A 154 10.18 -22.06 -21.70
N GLY A 155 9.68 -21.25 -22.64
CA GLY A 155 8.77 -21.68 -23.70
C GLY A 155 7.42 -22.14 -23.13
N VAL A 156 6.90 -21.40 -22.15
CA VAL A 156 5.64 -21.68 -21.43
C VAL A 156 4.77 -20.43 -21.49
N GLU A 157 3.49 -20.63 -21.79
CA GLU A 157 2.48 -19.57 -21.73
C GLU A 157 2.17 -19.20 -20.28
N TYR A 158 1.68 -17.98 -20.05
CA TYR A 158 1.26 -17.54 -18.71
C TYR A 158 0.06 -18.38 -18.23
N PRO A 159 0.13 -18.92 -16.99
CA PRO A 159 -0.85 -19.87 -16.50
C PRO A 159 -2.21 -19.20 -16.24
N LYS A 160 -3.29 -19.84 -16.70
CA LYS A 160 -4.68 -19.46 -16.47
C LYS A 160 -5.35 -20.31 -15.40
N THR A 161 -4.72 -21.42 -15.03
CA THR A 161 -5.21 -22.36 -14.02
C THR A 161 -4.08 -22.69 -13.03
N TRP A 162 -4.46 -23.19 -11.86
CA TRP A 162 -3.51 -23.65 -10.85
C TRP A 162 -2.67 -24.83 -11.33
N ASP A 163 -3.24 -25.71 -12.16
CA ASP A 163 -2.52 -26.86 -12.71
C ASP A 163 -1.49 -26.42 -13.76
N GLU A 164 -1.82 -25.43 -14.59
CA GLU A 164 -0.86 -24.83 -15.52
C GLU A 164 0.28 -24.13 -14.76
N LEU A 165 -0.01 -23.46 -13.63
CA LEU A 165 1.02 -22.84 -12.78
C LEU A 165 1.97 -23.90 -12.21
N LYS A 166 1.46 -25.05 -11.72
CA LYS A 166 2.28 -26.17 -11.25
C LYS A 166 3.11 -26.79 -12.38
N ALA A 167 2.52 -26.96 -13.56
CA ALA A 167 3.24 -27.47 -14.73
C ALA A 167 4.37 -26.53 -15.17
N ALA A 168 4.17 -25.22 -15.07
CA ALA A 168 5.20 -24.22 -15.35
C ALA A 168 6.41 -24.39 -14.43
N GLY A 169 6.20 -24.67 -13.13
CA GLY A 169 7.30 -24.88 -12.18
C GLY A 169 8.23 -26.01 -12.62
N LYS A 170 7.68 -27.17 -12.97
CA LYS A 170 8.46 -28.32 -13.49
C LYS A 170 9.19 -28.00 -14.79
N THR A 171 8.56 -27.20 -15.64
CA THR A 171 9.18 -26.80 -16.92
C THR A 171 10.34 -25.83 -16.69
N PHE A 172 10.19 -24.86 -15.79
CA PHE A 172 11.27 -23.95 -15.41
C PHE A 172 12.47 -24.72 -14.86
N GLU A 173 12.25 -25.63 -13.90
CA GLU A 173 13.32 -26.47 -13.33
C GLU A 173 14.04 -27.27 -14.40
N SER A 174 13.30 -27.96 -15.26
CA SER A 174 13.90 -28.88 -16.26
C SER A 174 14.60 -28.17 -17.41
N LYS A 175 14.09 -27.01 -17.87
CA LYS A 175 14.65 -26.28 -19.02
C LYS A 175 15.65 -25.20 -18.65
N LEU A 176 15.43 -24.50 -17.54
CA LEU A 176 16.24 -23.35 -17.15
C LEU A 176 17.19 -23.66 -15.98
N GLY A 177 16.86 -24.64 -15.15
CA GLY A 177 17.65 -25.03 -13.99
C GLY A 177 16.98 -24.70 -12.65
N LYS A 178 17.50 -25.29 -11.57
CA LYS A 178 16.91 -25.25 -10.22
C LYS A 178 16.82 -23.85 -9.58
N GLN A 179 17.60 -22.88 -10.10
CA GLN A 179 17.56 -21.50 -9.59
C GLN A 179 16.43 -20.66 -10.22
N TYR A 180 15.75 -21.17 -11.26
CA TYR A 180 14.67 -20.47 -11.95
C TYR A 180 13.32 -20.89 -11.41
N TYR A 181 12.53 -19.94 -10.97
CA TYR A 181 11.17 -20.16 -10.45
C TYR A 181 10.15 -19.32 -11.22
N PRO A 182 8.96 -19.86 -11.56
CA PRO A 182 7.86 -19.09 -12.14
C PRO A 182 7.49 -17.83 -11.37
N VAL A 183 7.44 -17.93 -10.02
CA VAL A 183 7.16 -16.81 -9.12
C VAL A 183 8.00 -16.90 -7.87
N VAL A 184 8.26 -15.73 -7.28
CA VAL A 184 8.83 -15.61 -5.94
C VAL A 184 7.95 -14.71 -5.11
N LEU A 185 7.66 -15.11 -3.89
CA LEU A 185 6.67 -14.49 -3.02
C LEU A 185 7.25 -14.30 -1.61
N GLU A 186 7.01 -13.14 -1.03
CA GLU A 186 7.22 -12.94 0.40
C GLU A 186 6.07 -13.56 1.21
N HIS A 187 6.21 -13.63 2.52
CA HIS A 187 5.22 -14.29 3.38
C HIS A 187 3.81 -13.69 3.23
N GLN A 188 3.69 -12.37 3.16
CA GLN A 188 2.40 -11.70 2.96
C GLN A 188 1.78 -12.02 1.60
N ASP A 189 2.61 -12.12 0.56
CA ASP A 189 2.16 -12.44 -0.79
C ASP A 189 1.68 -13.88 -0.86
N THR A 190 2.43 -14.80 -0.24
CA THR A 190 2.06 -16.22 -0.13
C THR A 190 0.76 -16.38 0.64
N LEU A 191 0.60 -15.71 1.79
CA LEU A 191 -0.63 -15.74 2.57
C LEU A 191 -1.84 -15.31 1.74
N ALA A 192 -1.69 -14.21 0.98
CA ALA A 192 -2.75 -13.70 0.13
C ALA A 192 -3.07 -14.64 -1.05
N LEU A 193 -2.06 -15.25 -1.65
CA LEU A 193 -2.24 -16.20 -2.76
C LEU A 193 -2.97 -17.48 -2.30
N LEU A 194 -2.59 -18.04 -1.16
CA LEU A 194 -3.26 -19.20 -0.60
C LEU A 194 -4.71 -18.88 -0.20
N ASN A 195 -4.96 -17.69 0.34
CA ASN A 195 -6.32 -17.24 0.62
C ASN A 195 -7.17 -17.11 -0.66
N SER A 196 -6.57 -16.65 -1.76
CA SER A 196 -7.23 -16.62 -3.07
C SER A 196 -7.67 -18.03 -3.50
N TYR A 197 -6.78 -19.03 -3.39
CA TYR A 197 -7.12 -20.43 -3.65
C TYR A 197 -8.31 -20.92 -2.81
N MET A 198 -8.28 -20.64 -1.52
CA MET A 198 -9.36 -21.08 -0.60
C MET A 198 -10.70 -20.41 -0.92
N ILE A 199 -10.70 -19.12 -1.25
CA ILE A 199 -11.92 -18.42 -1.66
C ILE A 199 -12.45 -19.01 -2.97
N GLN A 200 -11.59 -19.23 -3.97
CA GLN A 200 -11.98 -19.86 -5.23
C GLN A 200 -12.64 -21.23 -5.01
N LYS A 201 -12.12 -22.01 -4.07
CA LYS A 201 -12.60 -23.39 -3.81
C LYS A 201 -13.85 -23.43 -2.96
N TYR A 202 -13.91 -22.65 -1.91
CA TYR A 202 -14.94 -22.76 -0.87
C TYR A 202 -15.93 -21.60 -0.86
N ASN A 203 -15.63 -20.50 -1.52
CA ASN A 203 -16.45 -19.27 -1.57
C ASN A 203 -16.80 -18.74 -0.16
N ILE A 204 -15.86 -18.80 0.77
CA ILE A 204 -15.99 -18.26 2.14
C ILE A 204 -14.84 -17.29 2.43
N PRO A 205 -15.07 -16.22 3.22
CA PRO A 205 -13.99 -15.33 3.65
C PRO A 205 -13.13 -16.03 4.71
N ALA A 206 -11.84 -15.68 4.81
CA ALA A 206 -10.97 -16.26 5.83
C ALA A 206 -11.38 -15.89 7.27
N VAL A 207 -11.92 -14.70 7.47
CA VAL A 207 -12.33 -14.16 8.77
C VAL A 207 -13.82 -13.84 8.75
N ASP A 208 -14.53 -14.39 9.72
CA ASP A 208 -15.89 -13.98 10.06
C ASP A 208 -15.84 -12.91 11.16
N GLU A 209 -16.00 -11.64 10.77
CA GLU A 209 -15.93 -10.50 11.69
C GLU A 209 -17.09 -10.48 12.70
N LYS A 210 -18.23 -11.12 12.41
CA LYS A 210 -19.37 -11.21 13.33
C LYS A 210 -19.08 -12.14 14.49
N THR A 211 -18.53 -13.31 14.19
CA THR A 211 -18.17 -14.30 15.21
C THR A 211 -16.77 -14.06 15.79
N LYS A 212 -15.98 -13.16 15.19
CA LYS A 212 -14.60 -12.84 15.56
C LYS A 212 -13.68 -14.06 15.52
N LYS A 213 -13.84 -14.88 14.47
CA LYS A 213 -13.10 -16.13 14.27
C LYS A 213 -12.65 -16.28 12.82
N PHE A 214 -11.65 -17.10 12.62
CA PHE A 214 -11.39 -17.63 11.29
C PHE A 214 -12.54 -18.57 10.88
N ALA A 215 -12.94 -18.46 9.60
CA ALA A 215 -14.06 -19.25 9.06
C ALA A 215 -13.64 -20.62 8.55
N TYR A 216 -12.35 -20.86 8.35
CA TYR A 216 -11.85 -22.14 7.83
C TYR A 216 -11.90 -23.24 8.88
N SER A 217 -12.38 -24.43 8.48
CA SER A 217 -12.32 -25.65 9.31
C SER A 217 -10.87 -26.12 9.48
N LYS A 218 -10.68 -27.10 10.37
CA LYS A 218 -9.37 -27.71 10.58
C LYS A 218 -8.82 -28.34 9.29
N GLU A 219 -9.66 -29.03 8.54
CA GLU A 219 -9.32 -29.69 7.27
C GLU A 219 -8.97 -28.64 6.19
N GLN A 220 -9.69 -27.53 6.17
CA GLN A 220 -9.39 -26.42 5.26
C GLN A 220 -8.06 -25.73 5.60
N TRP A 221 -7.70 -25.62 6.88
CA TRP A 221 -6.36 -25.15 7.26
C TRP A 221 -5.26 -26.14 6.88
N VAL A 222 -5.50 -27.45 6.96
CA VAL A 222 -4.56 -28.46 6.44
C VAL A 222 -4.39 -28.28 4.93
N GLU A 223 -5.48 -28.14 4.19
CA GLU A 223 -5.41 -27.91 2.74
C GLU A 223 -4.70 -26.59 2.38
N PHE A 224 -4.92 -25.53 3.15
CA PHE A 224 -4.25 -24.25 2.97
C PHE A 224 -2.71 -24.42 3.00
N PHE A 225 -2.17 -25.10 4.00
CA PHE A 225 -0.73 -25.35 4.10
C PHE A 225 -0.25 -26.44 3.13
N GLN A 226 -1.09 -27.42 2.80
CA GLN A 226 -0.75 -28.41 1.76
C GLN A 226 -0.63 -27.73 0.39
N THR A 227 -1.47 -26.75 0.08
CA THR A 227 -1.37 -25.97 -1.16
C THR A 227 -0.03 -25.22 -1.21
N TYR A 228 0.45 -24.64 -0.11
CA TYR A 228 1.80 -24.07 -0.05
C TYR A 228 2.86 -25.12 -0.39
N LYS A 229 2.83 -26.26 0.30
CA LYS A 229 3.79 -27.34 0.08
C LYS A 229 3.77 -27.82 -1.37
N ASP A 230 2.58 -27.96 -1.96
CA ASP A 230 2.43 -28.35 -3.37
C ASP A 230 3.06 -27.35 -4.34
N LEU A 231 2.96 -26.05 -4.07
CA LEU A 231 3.61 -25.01 -4.88
C LEU A 231 5.14 -25.13 -4.81
N VAL A 232 5.69 -25.37 -3.62
CA VAL A 232 7.14 -25.57 -3.43
C VAL A 232 7.61 -26.89 -4.07
N ASP A 233 6.92 -28.01 -3.81
CA ASP A 233 7.27 -29.34 -4.33
C ASP A 233 7.17 -29.43 -5.85
N ASN A 234 6.32 -28.62 -6.48
CA ASN A 234 6.23 -28.50 -7.95
C ASN A 234 7.12 -27.38 -8.53
N HIS A 235 8.04 -26.85 -7.72
CA HIS A 235 9.00 -25.84 -8.16
C HIS A 235 8.37 -24.55 -8.71
N VAL A 236 7.14 -24.23 -8.25
CA VAL A 236 6.44 -22.99 -8.63
C VAL A 236 7.11 -21.78 -7.95
N MET A 237 7.48 -21.94 -6.70
CA MET A 237 8.15 -20.95 -5.89
C MET A 237 9.20 -21.62 -4.98
N PRO A 238 10.25 -20.89 -4.56
CA PRO A 238 11.22 -21.42 -3.63
C PRO A 238 10.64 -21.58 -2.22
N ASP A 239 11.26 -22.43 -1.42
CA ASP A 239 11.01 -22.53 0.02
C ASP A 239 11.59 -21.32 0.79
N THR A 240 11.23 -21.19 2.05
CA THR A 240 11.71 -20.09 2.90
C THR A 240 13.22 -20.15 3.15
N LYS A 241 13.85 -21.33 3.06
CA LYS A 241 15.30 -21.49 3.22
C LYS A 241 16.06 -20.85 2.08
N TYR A 242 15.60 -21.09 0.85
CA TYR A 242 16.20 -20.48 -0.34
C TYR A 242 16.10 -18.96 -0.27
N TYR A 243 14.91 -18.43 0.03
CA TYR A 243 14.72 -16.99 0.14
C TYR A 243 15.58 -16.36 1.24
N ALA A 244 15.67 -17.01 2.41
CA ALA A 244 16.48 -16.53 3.53
C ALA A 244 17.99 -16.44 3.21
N SER A 245 18.49 -17.19 2.21
CA SER A 245 19.90 -17.18 1.81
C SER A 245 20.35 -15.84 1.21
N PHE A 246 19.42 -14.99 0.76
CA PHE A 246 19.70 -13.66 0.21
C PHE A 246 19.74 -12.54 1.26
N GLY A 247 19.50 -12.85 2.53
CA GLY A 247 19.55 -11.89 3.63
C GLY A 247 18.30 -10.99 3.68
N LYS A 248 18.45 -9.80 4.26
CA LYS A 248 17.35 -8.83 4.47
C LYS A 248 17.40 -7.69 3.44
N SER A 249 17.18 -8.01 2.18
CA SER A 249 17.06 -7.02 1.13
C SER A 249 15.64 -7.04 0.56
N ASN A 250 15.23 -5.96 -0.08
CA ASN A 250 13.97 -5.97 -0.82
C ASN A 250 14.07 -6.93 -2.01
N MET A 251 13.04 -7.71 -2.27
CA MET A 251 13.02 -8.70 -3.34
C MET A 251 13.43 -8.12 -4.71
N TYR A 252 12.94 -6.92 -5.02
CA TYR A 252 13.23 -6.24 -6.30
C TYR A 252 14.69 -5.74 -6.43
N GLU A 253 15.47 -5.74 -5.35
CA GLU A 253 16.90 -5.36 -5.33
C GLU A 253 17.82 -6.59 -5.34
N MET A 254 17.26 -7.78 -5.22
CA MET A 254 18.03 -9.03 -5.19
C MET A 254 18.48 -9.42 -6.60
N LYS A 255 19.70 -9.91 -6.70
CA LYS A 255 20.31 -10.32 -7.98
C LYS A 255 19.43 -11.28 -8.81
N PRO A 256 18.80 -12.33 -8.25
CA PRO A 256 17.98 -13.24 -9.04
C PRO A 256 16.75 -12.55 -9.67
N TRP A 257 16.18 -11.53 -9.02
CA TRP A 257 15.13 -10.71 -9.62
C TRP A 257 15.67 -9.89 -10.78
N ILE A 258 16.75 -9.15 -10.54
CA ILE A 258 17.38 -8.25 -11.54
C ILE A 258 17.82 -9.04 -12.78
N GLU A 259 18.42 -10.22 -12.62
CA GLU A 259 18.93 -11.08 -13.69
C GLU A 259 17.85 -11.98 -14.32
N GLY A 260 16.62 -11.98 -13.78
CA GLY A 260 15.48 -12.74 -14.30
C GLY A 260 15.51 -14.24 -14.00
N GLU A 261 16.23 -14.69 -12.99
CA GLU A 261 16.12 -16.06 -12.48
C GLU A 261 14.74 -16.30 -11.86
N TRP A 262 14.15 -15.24 -11.28
CA TRP A 262 12.79 -15.23 -10.78
C TRP A 262 11.84 -14.73 -11.87
N GLY A 263 11.01 -15.63 -12.36
CA GLY A 263 10.15 -15.42 -13.52
C GLY A 263 8.95 -14.55 -13.27
N GLY A 264 8.69 -14.13 -12.00
CA GLY A 264 7.54 -13.29 -11.69
C GLY A 264 7.21 -13.20 -10.21
N THR A 265 6.10 -12.53 -9.92
CA THR A 265 5.58 -12.33 -8.56
C THR A 265 4.07 -12.15 -8.56
N TYR A 266 3.42 -12.38 -7.41
CA TYR A 266 2.03 -12.03 -7.12
C TYR A 266 2.03 -10.81 -6.21
N MET A 267 1.91 -9.62 -6.80
CA MET A 267 2.22 -8.35 -6.14
C MET A 267 1.12 -7.31 -6.32
N TRP A 268 1.14 -6.32 -5.46
CA TRP A 268 0.28 -5.15 -5.55
C TRP A 268 0.54 -4.33 -6.82
N ASN A 269 -0.51 -4.08 -7.63
CA ASN A 269 -0.40 -3.21 -8.79
C ASN A 269 0.12 -1.81 -8.41
N SER A 270 -0.26 -1.27 -7.26
CA SER A 270 0.16 0.06 -6.80
C SER A 270 1.64 0.19 -6.45
N THR A 271 2.41 -0.89 -6.42
CA THR A 271 3.84 -0.89 -6.08
C THR A 271 4.71 -1.56 -7.13
N ILE A 272 4.11 -1.98 -8.25
CA ILE A 272 4.80 -2.82 -9.23
C ILE A 272 5.92 -2.09 -9.98
N THR A 273 5.83 -0.77 -10.12
CA THR A 273 6.83 0.05 -10.82
C THR A 273 8.24 -0.20 -10.29
N LYS A 274 8.43 -0.25 -8.96
CA LYS A 274 9.74 -0.52 -8.36
C LYS A 274 10.31 -1.91 -8.69
N TYR A 275 9.44 -2.87 -9.06
CA TYR A 275 9.86 -4.20 -9.51
C TYR A 275 10.25 -4.18 -10.98
N SER A 276 9.49 -3.46 -11.83
CA SER A 276 9.81 -3.33 -13.26
C SER A 276 11.09 -2.54 -13.51
N ASP A 277 11.30 -1.46 -12.76
CA ASP A 277 12.45 -0.56 -12.93
C ASP A 277 13.80 -1.21 -12.58
N ASN A 278 13.77 -2.29 -11.79
CA ASN A 278 14.98 -3.02 -11.40
C ASN A 278 15.29 -4.22 -12.30
N LEU A 279 14.47 -4.53 -13.29
CA LEU A 279 14.78 -5.61 -14.23
C LEU A 279 15.89 -5.19 -15.19
N LYS A 280 16.80 -6.12 -15.47
CA LYS A 280 17.85 -5.90 -16.46
C LYS A 280 17.28 -5.96 -17.88
N PRO A 281 17.47 -4.92 -18.70
CA PRO A 281 17.02 -4.95 -20.07
C PRO A 281 17.60 -6.15 -20.85
N PRO A 282 16.85 -6.75 -21.83
CA PRO A 282 15.58 -6.25 -22.36
C PRO A 282 14.32 -6.69 -21.60
N ALA A 283 14.46 -7.43 -20.49
CA ALA A 283 13.34 -7.96 -19.71
C ALA A 283 12.37 -6.87 -19.23
N LYS A 284 11.07 -7.18 -19.33
CA LYS A 284 9.97 -6.33 -18.86
C LYS A 284 9.01 -7.17 -18.03
N LEU A 285 8.27 -6.51 -17.15
CA LEU A 285 7.12 -7.14 -16.49
C LEU A 285 5.91 -7.07 -17.41
N ALA A 286 5.35 -8.25 -17.69
CA ALA A 286 4.06 -8.41 -18.34
C ALA A 286 3.01 -8.75 -17.28
N LEU A 287 1.80 -8.21 -17.45
CA LEU A 287 0.66 -8.63 -16.66
C LEU A 287 0.30 -10.08 -16.99
N GLY A 288 0.25 -10.93 -15.97
CA GLY A 288 -0.14 -12.32 -16.10
C GLY A 288 -1.65 -12.53 -16.10
N SER A 289 -2.08 -13.70 -16.56
CA SER A 289 -3.43 -14.19 -16.29
C SER A 289 -3.57 -14.47 -14.78
N TYR A 290 -4.81 -14.45 -14.29
CA TYR A 290 -5.09 -14.82 -12.91
C TYR A 290 -5.49 -16.30 -12.86
N PRO A 291 -4.68 -17.19 -12.24
CA PRO A 291 -5.01 -18.60 -12.18
C PRO A 291 -6.31 -18.87 -11.44
N MET A 292 -7.23 -19.58 -12.08
CA MET A 292 -8.54 -19.90 -11.53
C MET A 292 -8.72 -21.41 -11.36
N LEU A 293 -9.44 -21.81 -10.32
CA LEU A 293 -9.95 -23.17 -10.21
C LEU A 293 -11.15 -23.36 -11.14
N PRO A 294 -11.34 -24.54 -11.73
CA PRO A 294 -12.51 -24.83 -12.53
C PRO A 294 -13.81 -24.60 -11.73
N GLY A 295 -14.74 -23.81 -12.29
CA GLY A 295 -16.02 -23.50 -11.67
C GLY A 295 -15.97 -22.46 -10.55
N ALA A 296 -14.84 -21.84 -10.26
CA ALA A 296 -14.75 -20.78 -9.27
C ALA A 296 -15.62 -19.55 -9.68
N THR A 297 -16.45 -19.07 -8.74
CA THR A 297 -17.36 -17.94 -8.93
C THR A 297 -16.83 -16.65 -8.32
N ASP A 298 -15.73 -16.73 -7.60
CA ASP A 298 -14.98 -15.62 -7.00
C ASP A 298 -13.49 -15.87 -7.23
N ALA A 299 -12.77 -14.87 -7.66
CA ALA A 299 -11.33 -14.98 -7.93
C ALA A 299 -10.51 -15.04 -6.62
N GLY A 300 -11.12 -14.77 -5.49
CA GLY A 300 -10.41 -14.62 -4.23
C GLY A 300 -9.44 -13.43 -4.23
N LEU A 301 -9.76 -12.40 -5.00
CA LEU A 301 -8.89 -11.26 -5.22
C LEU A 301 -8.66 -10.49 -3.94
N PHE A 302 -7.39 -10.31 -3.58
CA PHE A 302 -7.04 -9.40 -2.48
C PHE A 302 -7.06 -7.96 -3.00
N PHE A 303 -8.19 -7.29 -2.76
CA PHE A 303 -8.45 -5.91 -3.19
C PHE A 303 -8.74 -5.04 -1.96
N LYS A 304 -8.01 -3.93 -1.81
CA LYS A 304 -8.14 -3.03 -0.64
C LYS A 304 -7.69 -1.61 -0.96
N PRO A 305 -7.99 -0.62 -0.10
CA PRO A 305 -7.25 0.65 -0.09
C PRO A 305 -5.76 0.40 0.02
N ALA A 306 -4.98 0.99 -0.89
CA ALA A 306 -3.53 0.79 -0.92
C ALA A 306 -2.86 1.46 0.28
N GLN A 307 -3.17 2.74 0.42
CA GLN A 307 -2.66 3.63 1.45
C GLN A 307 -3.67 4.74 1.64
N MET A 308 -3.61 5.39 2.77
CA MET A 308 -4.44 6.56 3.05
C MET A 308 -3.60 7.65 3.72
N LEU A 309 -4.02 8.90 3.60
CA LEU A 309 -3.52 10.02 4.39
C LEU A 309 -4.47 10.25 5.57
N SER A 310 -3.90 10.19 6.77
CA SER A 310 -4.59 10.44 8.04
C SER A 310 -4.03 11.68 8.70
N ILE A 311 -4.86 12.37 9.50
CA ILE A 311 -4.43 13.49 10.34
C ILE A 311 -4.26 12.99 11.77
N GLY A 312 -3.16 13.37 12.41
CA GLY A 312 -2.87 13.03 13.79
C GLY A 312 -3.95 13.57 14.71
N LYS A 313 -4.39 12.75 15.68
CA LYS A 313 -5.43 13.15 16.63
C LYS A 313 -5.02 14.34 17.51
N SER A 314 -3.74 14.42 17.84
CA SER A 314 -3.18 15.44 18.73
C SER A 314 -2.77 16.73 18.02
N THR A 315 -2.89 16.79 16.68
CA THR A 315 -2.50 18.00 15.91
C THR A 315 -3.19 19.26 16.44
N LYS A 316 -2.46 20.37 16.43
CA LYS A 316 -2.99 21.70 16.74
C LYS A 316 -3.41 22.48 15.48
N HIS A 317 -3.10 21.92 14.30
CA HIS A 317 -3.25 22.55 12.99
C HIS A 317 -4.05 21.66 12.03
N PRO A 318 -5.28 21.20 12.40
CA PRO A 318 -6.03 20.26 11.58
C PRO A 318 -6.47 20.83 10.23
N LYS A 319 -6.69 22.14 10.13
CA LYS A 319 -7.08 22.81 8.88
C LYS A 319 -5.89 22.87 7.91
N GLU A 320 -4.72 23.24 8.37
CA GLU A 320 -3.50 23.33 7.59
C GLU A 320 -3.04 21.91 7.14
N ALA A 321 -3.17 20.92 8.02
CA ALA A 321 -2.96 19.51 7.65
C ALA A 321 -3.96 19.04 6.56
N ALA A 322 -5.22 19.49 6.64
CA ALA A 322 -6.23 19.21 5.62
C ALA A 322 -5.93 19.91 4.29
N GLN A 323 -5.42 21.17 4.30
CA GLN A 323 -4.97 21.87 3.11
C GLN A 323 -3.85 21.10 2.40
N LEU A 324 -2.87 20.59 3.16
CA LEU A 324 -1.81 19.74 2.62
C LEU A 324 -2.38 18.47 1.97
N ILE A 325 -3.29 17.76 2.64
CA ILE A 325 -3.93 16.56 2.08
C ILE A 325 -4.71 16.89 0.81
N ASN A 326 -5.51 17.96 0.82
CA ASN A 326 -6.29 18.38 -0.33
C ASN A 326 -5.39 18.73 -1.52
N PHE A 327 -4.29 19.45 -1.27
CA PHE A 327 -3.31 19.75 -2.31
C PHE A 327 -2.70 18.47 -2.90
N LEU A 328 -2.20 17.58 -2.05
CA LEU A 328 -1.54 16.35 -2.51
C LEU A 328 -2.45 15.44 -3.32
N LEU A 329 -3.76 15.38 -2.98
CA LEU A 329 -4.67 14.42 -3.58
C LEU A 329 -5.56 15.01 -4.69
N ASN A 330 -5.91 16.31 -4.61
CA ASN A 330 -6.93 16.91 -5.46
C ASN A 330 -6.42 18.04 -6.36
N SER A 331 -5.24 18.63 -6.06
CA SER A 331 -4.71 19.69 -6.92
C SER A 331 -4.04 19.12 -8.17
N LYS A 332 -4.03 19.92 -9.24
CA LYS A 332 -3.34 19.59 -10.48
C LYS A 332 -1.84 19.39 -10.24
N GLU A 333 -1.20 20.33 -9.56
CA GLU A 333 0.23 20.32 -9.28
C GLU A 333 0.62 19.15 -8.39
N GLY A 334 -0.18 18.84 -7.38
CA GLY A 334 -0.02 17.67 -6.51
C GLY A 334 -0.10 16.38 -7.30
N ALA A 335 -1.15 16.23 -8.14
CA ALA A 335 -1.36 15.05 -8.97
C ALA A 335 -0.20 14.86 -9.99
N GLU A 336 0.16 15.90 -10.73
CA GLU A 336 1.25 15.84 -11.72
C GLU A 336 2.60 15.48 -11.07
N THR A 337 2.86 16.01 -9.87
CA THR A 337 4.11 15.76 -9.18
C THR A 337 4.19 14.35 -8.58
N LEU A 338 3.09 13.88 -7.98
CA LEU A 338 3.04 12.55 -7.36
C LEU A 338 2.91 11.41 -8.38
N GLY A 339 2.29 11.66 -9.54
CA GLY A 339 2.09 10.67 -10.60
C GLY A 339 1.45 9.38 -10.08
N LEU A 340 1.99 8.24 -10.51
CA LEU A 340 1.53 6.91 -10.16
C LEU A 340 2.36 6.23 -9.04
N GLU A 341 3.20 6.97 -8.33
CA GLU A 341 4.08 6.41 -7.28
C GLU A 341 3.33 5.71 -6.13
N ARG A 342 2.06 6.00 -5.97
CA ARG A 342 1.18 5.35 -4.99
C ARG A 342 0.03 4.57 -5.64
N GLY A 343 0.17 4.22 -6.92
CA GLY A 343 -0.86 3.60 -7.75
C GLY A 343 -1.75 4.63 -8.42
N VAL A 344 -2.75 4.16 -9.16
CA VAL A 344 -3.74 5.01 -9.82
C VAL A 344 -4.56 5.74 -8.75
N PRO A 345 -4.59 7.07 -8.74
CA PRO A 345 -5.29 7.83 -7.69
C PRO A 345 -6.80 7.60 -7.73
N LEU A 346 -7.45 7.77 -6.58
CA LEU A 346 -8.91 7.71 -6.45
C LEU A 346 -9.59 9.06 -6.67
N SER A 347 -8.87 10.17 -6.49
CA SER A 347 -9.40 11.51 -6.76
C SER A 347 -9.72 11.66 -8.25
N LYS A 348 -10.96 12.05 -8.56
CA LYS A 348 -11.42 12.28 -9.94
C LYS A 348 -10.58 13.36 -10.62
N ALA A 349 -10.30 14.46 -9.92
CA ALA A 349 -9.47 15.55 -10.45
C ALA A 349 -8.04 15.07 -10.77
N ALA A 350 -7.46 14.23 -9.92
CA ALA A 350 -6.14 13.65 -10.15
C ALA A 350 -6.15 12.69 -11.36
N VAL A 351 -7.15 11.80 -11.47
CA VAL A 351 -7.31 10.89 -12.62
C VAL A 351 -7.46 11.70 -13.92
N GLU A 352 -8.31 12.71 -13.93
CA GLU A 352 -8.52 13.59 -15.09
C GLU A 352 -7.19 14.26 -15.51
N THR A 353 -6.48 14.85 -14.56
CA THR A 353 -5.17 15.49 -14.78
C THR A 353 -4.16 14.52 -15.38
N LEU A 354 -4.00 13.34 -14.77
CA LEU A 354 -2.99 12.37 -15.19
C LEU A 354 -3.35 11.66 -16.50
N THR A 355 -4.63 11.57 -16.82
CA THR A 355 -5.10 11.08 -18.14
C THR A 355 -4.83 12.13 -19.21
N ALA A 356 -5.16 13.39 -18.95
CA ALA A 356 -4.98 14.48 -19.91
C ALA A 356 -3.51 14.71 -20.28
N ASN A 357 -2.59 14.56 -19.34
CA ASN A 357 -1.14 14.71 -19.58
C ASN A 357 -0.44 13.42 -20.04
N GLY A 358 -1.19 12.31 -20.21
CA GLY A 358 -0.65 11.03 -20.70
C GLY A 358 0.17 10.24 -19.67
N THR A 359 0.08 10.57 -18.38
CA THR A 359 0.74 9.80 -17.30
C THR A 359 0.03 8.47 -17.06
N ILE A 360 -1.31 8.45 -17.08
CA ILE A 360 -2.08 7.21 -17.04
C ILE A 360 -2.10 6.59 -18.43
N LYS A 361 -1.44 5.45 -18.59
CA LYS A 361 -1.39 4.65 -19.82
C LYS A 361 -1.89 3.26 -19.53
N GLU A 362 -2.75 2.71 -20.39
CA GLU A 362 -3.33 1.37 -20.18
C GLU A 362 -2.27 0.25 -20.20
N GLU A 363 -1.15 0.45 -20.90
CA GLU A 363 -0.01 -0.49 -20.93
C GLU A 363 0.87 -0.42 -19.68
N ASP A 364 0.72 0.59 -18.82
CA ASP A 364 1.48 0.67 -17.55
C ASP A 364 1.09 -0.50 -16.64
N PRO A 365 2.05 -1.27 -16.10
CA PRO A 365 1.76 -2.42 -15.24
C PRO A 365 0.88 -2.10 -14.03
N SER A 366 1.00 -0.90 -13.46
CA SER A 366 0.13 -0.46 -12.35
C SER A 366 -1.31 -0.26 -12.79
N VAL A 367 -1.51 0.35 -13.96
CA VAL A 367 -2.84 0.63 -14.53
C VAL A 367 -3.48 -0.66 -15.04
N SER A 368 -2.79 -1.41 -15.89
CA SER A 368 -3.29 -2.67 -16.46
C SER A 368 -3.61 -3.71 -15.39
N GLY A 369 -2.78 -3.80 -14.33
CA GLY A 369 -3.03 -4.66 -13.18
C GLY A 369 -4.31 -4.28 -12.42
N LEU A 370 -4.59 -2.99 -12.24
CA LEU A 370 -5.83 -2.53 -11.65
C LEU A 370 -7.04 -2.85 -12.53
N ARG A 371 -6.93 -2.65 -13.86
CA ARG A 371 -8.00 -3.00 -14.82
C ARG A 371 -8.31 -4.49 -14.80
N LEU A 372 -7.28 -5.35 -14.81
CA LEU A 372 -7.49 -6.79 -14.65
C LEU A 372 -8.24 -7.10 -13.34
N ALA A 373 -7.77 -6.55 -12.22
CA ALA A 373 -8.40 -6.78 -10.93
C ALA A 373 -9.87 -6.37 -10.90
N GLN A 374 -10.21 -5.24 -11.52
CA GLN A 374 -11.60 -4.75 -11.63
C GLN A 374 -12.48 -5.62 -12.54
N SER A 375 -11.89 -6.34 -13.49
CA SER A 375 -12.61 -7.23 -14.41
C SER A 375 -12.89 -8.62 -13.82
N LEU A 376 -12.15 -9.02 -12.79
CA LEU A 376 -12.31 -10.33 -12.15
C LEU A 376 -13.55 -10.38 -11.24
N PRO A 377 -14.22 -11.54 -11.15
CA PRO A 377 -15.30 -11.70 -10.19
C PRO A 377 -14.75 -11.70 -8.77
N ALA A 378 -15.00 -10.67 -8.00
CA ALA A 378 -14.60 -10.54 -6.62
C ALA A 378 -15.80 -10.04 -5.78
N LYS A 379 -16.44 -10.95 -5.08
CA LYS A 379 -17.62 -10.69 -4.24
C LYS A 379 -17.25 -10.58 -2.76
N LEU A 380 -16.27 -11.40 -2.35
CA LEU A 380 -15.80 -11.45 -0.98
C LEU A 380 -14.68 -10.42 -0.78
N THR A 381 -14.78 -9.68 0.31
CA THR A 381 -13.75 -8.73 0.73
C THR A 381 -12.81 -9.40 1.73
N VAL A 382 -11.53 -9.09 1.62
CA VAL A 382 -10.55 -9.55 2.62
C VAL A 382 -10.68 -8.67 3.86
N SER A 383 -10.75 -9.32 5.01
CA SER A 383 -10.79 -8.63 6.30
C SER A 383 -9.41 -8.03 6.64
N PRO A 384 -9.34 -6.79 7.19
CA PRO A 384 -8.09 -6.20 7.66
C PRO A 384 -7.40 -7.05 8.74
N TYR A 385 -8.16 -7.83 9.46
CA TYR A 385 -7.63 -8.74 10.48
C TYR A 385 -6.90 -9.96 9.89
N PHE A 386 -7.20 -10.35 8.65
CA PHE A 386 -6.45 -11.41 7.97
C PHE A 386 -5.05 -10.90 7.52
N ASP A 387 -4.95 -9.63 7.19
CA ASP A 387 -3.70 -8.93 6.82
C ASP A 387 -3.02 -8.28 8.05
N ASP A 388 -3.38 -8.69 9.27
CA ASP A 388 -2.75 -8.21 10.50
C ASP A 388 -1.27 -8.60 10.52
N PRO A 389 -0.35 -7.67 10.82
CA PRO A 389 1.10 -7.94 10.82
C PRO A 389 1.52 -9.11 11.72
N GLN A 390 0.82 -9.36 12.83
CA GLN A 390 1.12 -10.49 13.71
C GLN A 390 0.63 -11.82 13.10
N VAL A 391 -0.49 -11.81 12.36
CA VAL A 391 -0.96 -12.98 11.60
C VAL A 391 0.03 -13.32 10.50
N VAL A 392 0.49 -12.32 9.74
CA VAL A 392 1.51 -12.50 8.68
C VAL A 392 2.82 -13.04 9.25
N ALA A 393 3.29 -12.50 10.38
CA ALA A 393 4.51 -12.98 11.04
C ALA A 393 4.37 -14.43 11.54
N GLN A 394 3.22 -14.77 12.14
CA GLN A 394 2.92 -16.14 12.57
C GLN A 394 2.84 -17.09 11.37
N PHE A 395 2.28 -16.65 10.25
CA PHE A 395 2.25 -17.43 9.02
C PHE A 395 3.66 -17.72 8.50
N GLY A 396 4.53 -16.70 8.42
CA GLY A 396 5.94 -16.88 8.04
C GLY A 396 6.67 -17.91 8.92
N THR A 397 6.45 -17.88 10.24
CA THR A 397 6.97 -18.90 11.16
C THR A 397 6.43 -20.29 10.83
N SER A 398 5.16 -20.39 10.47
CA SER A 398 4.51 -21.66 10.10
C SER A 398 5.10 -22.26 8.82
N LEU A 399 5.40 -21.43 7.81
CA LEU A 399 6.07 -21.90 6.59
C LEU A 399 7.46 -22.47 6.92
N GLN A 400 8.23 -21.80 7.80
CA GLN A 400 9.53 -22.30 8.24
C GLN A 400 9.43 -23.68 8.90
N TYR A 401 8.40 -23.93 9.74
CA TYR A 401 8.23 -25.26 10.34
C TYR A 401 8.07 -26.37 9.30
N ILE A 402 7.34 -26.11 8.21
CA ILE A 402 7.19 -27.06 7.09
C ILE A 402 8.52 -27.21 6.34
N ASP A 403 9.13 -26.13 5.94
CA ASP A 403 10.33 -26.15 5.09
C ASP A 403 11.55 -26.75 5.78
N TYR A 404 11.68 -26.52 7.10
CA TYR A 404 12.77 -27.13 7.89
C TYR A 404 12.42 -28.54 8.41
N GLY A 405 11.23 -29.08 8.08
CA GLY A 405 10.80 -30.41 8.54
C GLY A 405 10.59 -30.50 10.05
N GLN A 406 10.32 -29.38 10.71
CA GLN A 406 10.13 -29.33 12.17
C GLN A 406 8.71 -29.78 12.58
N LYS A 407 7.74 -29.60 11.70
CA LYS A 407 6.35 -30.03 11.89
C LYS A 407 5.77 -30.55 10.57
N THR A 408 4.80 -31.46 10.68
CA THR A 408 3.98 -31.85 9.52
C THR A 408 3.05 -30.71 9.11
N VAL A 409 2.41 -30.86 7.96
CA VAL A 409 1.39 -29.90 7.47
C VAL A 409 0.22 -29.81 8.47
N GLU A 410 -0.23 -30.95 9.00
CA GLU A 410 -1.34 -31.02 9.94
C GLU A 410 -1.01 -30.36 11.28
N GLU A 411 0.20 -30.61 11.81
CA GLU A 411 0.68 -29.99 13.04
C GLU A 411 0.81 -28.48 12.89
N THR A 412 1.34 -28.05 11.74
CA THR A 412 1.51 -26.63 11.40
C THR A 412 0.17 -25.92 11.26
N ALA A 413 -0.78 -26.54 10.56
CA ALA A 413 -2.15 -26.00 10.40
C ALA A 413 -2.85 -25.81 11.74
N ALA A 414 -2.78 -26.83 12.62
CA ALA A 414 -3.40 -26.77 13.95
C ALA A 414 -2.72 -25.72 14.85
N ASP A 415 -1.40 -25.57 14.75
CA ASP A 415 -0.66 -24.57 15.52
C ASP A 415 -0.95 -23.14 15.02
N PHE A 416 -0.92 -22.93 13.71
CA PHE A 416 -1.24 -21.64 13.10
C PHE A 416 -2.67 -21.21 13.45
N GLN A 417 -3.69 -22.08 13.26
CA GLN A 417 -5.07 -21.76 13.61
C GLN A 417 -5.17 -21.28 15.06
N ARG A 418 -4.59 -22.02 16.00
CA ARG A 418 -4.62 -21.68 17.43
C ARG A 418 -3.96 -20.34 17.74
N GLN A 419 -2.80 -20.05 17.14
CA GLN A 419 -2.07 -18.80 17.38
C GLN A 419 -2.76 -17.60 16.68
N ALA A 420 -3.18 -17.78 15.44
CA ALA A 420 -3.88 -16.76 14.67
C ALA A 420 -5.23 -16.38 15.31
N GLU A 421 -5.99 -17.35 15.85
CA GLU A 421 -7.22 -17.08 16.60
C GLU A 421 -6.96 -16.26 17.88
N ARG A 422 -5.83 -16.49 18.57
CA ARG A 422 -5.44 -15.66 19.73
C ARG A 422 -5.12 -14.22 19.33
N ILE A 423 -4.44 -14.04 18.19
CA ILE A 423 -4.14 -12.72 17.64
C ILE A 423 -5.46 -12.02 17.28
N LEU A 424 -6.31 -12.67 16.50
CA LEU A 424 -7.59 -12.15 16.07
C LEU A 424 -8.48 -11.72 17.26
N LYS A 425 -8.59 -12.60 18.27
CA LYS A 425 -9.36 -12.31 19.48
C LYS A 425 -8.85 -11.09 20.25
N ARG A 426 -7.55 -10.83 20.22
CA ARG A 426 -6.96 -9.60 20.83
C ARG A 426 -7.23 -8.38 19.99
N ALA A 427 -7.06 -8.48 18.69
CA ALA A 427 -7.27 -7.37 17.75
C ALA A 427 -8.74 -6.91 17.69
N MET A 428 -9.70 -7.83 17.86
CA MET A 428 -11.13 -7.56 17.79
C MET A 428 -11.80 -7.31 19.18
N ARG A 429 -11.05 -7.30 20.28
CA ARG A 429 -11.53 -6.87 21.61
C ARG A 429 -11.62 -5.36 21.70
#